data_dc0d7865ee074923be5a0939d78c6c56
#
_entry.id   dc0d7865ee074923be5a0939d78c6c56
#
_cell.length_a   1.000
_cell.length_b   1.000
_cell.length_c   1.000
_cell.angle_alpha   90.00
_cell.angle_beta   90.00
_cell.angle_gamma   90.00
#
_symmetry.space_group_name_H-M   'P 1'
#
loop_
_entity.id
_entity.type
_entity.pdbx_description
1 polymer ?
#
loop_
_entity_poly.entity_id
_entity_poly.type
_entity_poly.pdbx_seq_one_letter_code
_entity_poly.pdbx_strand_id
1 'polypeptide(L)'
;MLINKWHRYLNMPKHDLGWHEKDLNEEMDELKEAKGFVNIWSEMSDVVYAYTRAKYSGHLKLKLPLSRVQFIFGLVYMLPKYTIRWKFFRKIGKSFDKNLNINEVRNPKKIYKLEDIANKYNLDKEVFKKRSEKLLKRWILLK
;
A
#
# COMPACT_ATOMS: atom_id res chain seq x y z
N MET A 1 -15.10 4.54 -12.48
CA MET A 1 -15.20 4.16 -11.07
C MET A 1 -14.26 5.03 -10.24
N LEU A 2 -14.68 5.58 -9.09
CA LEU A 2 -13.88 6.49 -8.24
C LEU A 2 -12.53 5.88 -7.82
N ILE A 3 -12.51 4.58 -7.50
CA ILE A 3 -11.28 3.85 -7.09
C ILE A 3 -10.22 3.87 -8.20
N ASN A 4 -10.60 3.72 -9.47
CA ASN A 4 -9.64 3.79 -10.57
C ASN A 4 -9.03 5.20 -10.72
N LYS A 5 -9.82 6.25 -10.44
CA LYS A 5 -9.31 7.63 -10.41
C LYS A 5 -8.33 7.83 -9.26
N TRP A 6 -8.61 7.22 -8.10
CA TRP A 6 -7.73 7.26 -6.95
C TRP A 6 -6.40 6.53 -7.21
N HIS A 7 -6.41 5.30 -7.79
CA HIS A 7 -5.18 4.61 -8.21
C HIS A 7 -4.37 5.42 -9.22
N ARG A 8 -5.04 6.08 -10.18
CA ARG A 8 -4.41 6.99 -11.13
C ARG A 8 -3.78 8.19 -10.44
N TYR A 9 -4.47 8.79 -9.47
CA TYR A 9 -3.95 9.91 -8.68
C TYR A 9 -2.69 9.53 -7.88
N LEU A 10 -2.65 8.32 -7.34
CA LEU A 10 -1.47 7.77 -6.68
C LEU A 10 -0.34 7.40 -7.67
N ASN A 11 -0.60 7.47 -8.97
CA ASN A 11 0.32 7.04 -10.04
C ASN A 11 0.82 5.60 -9.83
N MET A 12 -0.13 4.68 -9.57
CA MET A 12 0.20 3.28 -9.29
C MET A 12 0.68 2.56 -10.54
N PRO A 13 1.77 1.78 -10.47
CA PRO A 13 2.23 0.96 -11.58
C PRO A 13 1.23 -0.15 -11.88
N LYS A 14 1.09 -0.48 -13.17
CA LYS A 14 0.32 -1.62 -13.64
C LYS A 14 1.25 -2.83 -13.75
N HIS A 15 0.71 -4.00 -13.46
CA HIS A 15 1.41 -5.29 -13.54
C HIS A 15 0.59 -6.28 -14.37
N ASP A 16 1.20 -7.41 -14.74
CA ASP A 16 0.51 -8.52 -15.40
C ASP A 16 -0.43 -9.27 -14.45
N LEU A 17 -1.21 -10.19 -15.02
CA LEU A 17 -2.20 -10.96 -14.26
C LEU A 17 -1.54 -11.85 -13.20
N GLY A 18 -0.46 -12.56 -13.56
CA GLY A 18 0.22 -13.49 -12.65
C GLY A 18 0.75 -12.79 -11.40
N TRP A 19 1.31 -11.57 -11.58
CA TRP A 19 1.73 -10.76 -10.46
C TRP A 19 0.56 -10.41 -9.53
N HIS A 20 -0.60 -10.02 -10.10
CA HIS A 20 -1.77 -9.65 -9.29
C HIS A 20 -2.43 -10.85 -8.61
N GLU A 21 -2.43 -12.03 -9.25
CA GLU A 21 -2.94 -13.25 -8.63
C GLU A 21 -2.08 -13.66 -7.44
N LYS A 22 -0.76 -13.57 -7.57
CA LYS A 22 0.17 -13.83 -6.47
C LYS A 22 -0.05 -12.85 -5.31
N ASP A 23 -0.05 -11.53 -5.59
CA ASP A 23 -0.27 -10.46 -4.62
C ASP A 23 -1.60 -10.67 -3.86
N LEU A 24 -2.69 -10.97 -4.58
CA LEU A 24 -4.00 -11.21 -3.97
C LEU A 24 -4.04 -12.46 -3.10
N ASN A 25 -3.36 -13.55 -3.51
CA ASN A 25 -3.29 -14.77 -2.73
C ASN A 25 -2.48 -14.59 -1.44
N GLU A 26 -1.36 -13.86 -1.50
CA GLU A 26 -0.55 -13.53 -0.32
C GLU A 26 -1.38 -12.73 0.70
N GLU A 27 -2.11 -11.69 0.25
CA GLU A 27 -2.98 -10.90 1.13
C GLU A 27 -4.17 -11.72 1.69
N MET A 28 -4.68 -12.70 0.93
CA MET A 28 -5.71 -13.62 1.43
C MET A 28 -5.19 -14.55 2.50
N ASP A 29 -3.96 -15.01 2.39
CA ASP A 29 -3.34 -15.88 3.41
C ASP A 29 -3.04 -15.08 4.68
N GLU A 30 -2.53 -13.85 4.58
CA GLU A 30 -2.37 -12.94 5.72
C GLU A 30 -3.73 -12.67 6.41
N LEU A 31 -4.82 -12.51 5.66
CA LEU A 31 -6.17 -12.33 6.21
C LEU A 31 -6.67 -13.57 6.97
N LYS A 32 -6.40 -14.79 6.49
CA LYS A 32 -6.78 -16.04 7.18
C LYS A 32 -6.04 -16.21 8.50
N GLU A 33 -4.81 -15.76 8.59
CA GLU A 33 -3.96 -15.84 9.80
C GLU A 33 -4.23 -14.72 10.80
N ALA A 34 -4.90 -13.64 10.36
CA ALA A 34 -5.15 -12.46 11.18
C ALA A 34 -6.02 -12.78 12.40
N LYS A 35 -5.61 -12.27 13.58
CA LYS A 35 -6.34 -12.42 14.84
C LYS A 35 -6.69 -11.05 15.41
N GLY A 36 -7.91 -10.95 15.95
CA GLY A 36 -8.44 -9.73 16.52
C GLY A 36 -9.02 -8.77 15.46
N PHE A 37 -10.08 -8.07 15.86
CA PHE A 37 -10.91 -7.27 14.95
C PHE A 37 -10.11 -6.25 14.11
N VAL A 38 -9.20 -5.53 14.75
CA VAL A 38 -8.41 -4.47 14.06
C VAL A 38 -7.47 -5.07 13.01
N ASN A 39 -6.81 -6.19 13.31
CA ASN A 39 -5.94 -6.87 12.37
C ASN A 39 -6.73 -7.44 11.19
N ILE A 40 -7.84 -8.16 11.46
CA ILE A 40 -8.72 -8.69 10.41
C ILE A 40 -9.19 -7.57 9.50
N TRP A 41 -9.59 -6.43 10.05
CA TRP A 41 -10.02 -5.28 9.24
C TRP A 41 -8.86 -4.69 8.41
N SER A 42 -7.67 -4.64 9.01
CA SER A 42 -6.45 -4.19 8.32
C SER A 42 -6.13 -5.08 7.12
N GLU A 43 -6.06 -6.42 7.33
CA GLU A 43 -5.75 -7.38 6.26
C GLU A 43 -6.87 -7.43 5.20
N MET A 44 -8.13 -7.34 5.61
CA MET A 44 -9.25 -7.20 4.67
C MET A 44 -9.08 -5.97 3.76
N SER A 45 -8.55 -4.86 4.28
CA SER A 45 -8.25 -3.67 3.49
C SER A 45 -7.11 -3.89 2.50
N ASP A 46 -6.14 -4.77 2.82
CA ASP A 46 -5.02 -5.10 1.93
C ASP A 46 -5.51 -6.00 0.78
N VAL A 47 -6.39 -6.97 1.07
CA VAL A 47 -7.09 -7.76 0.03
C VAL A 47 -7.90 -6.85 -0.93
N VAL A 48 -8.66 -5.88 -0.39
CA VAL A 48 -9.41 -4.93 -1.22
C VAL A 48 -8.48 -4.07 -2.07
N TYR A 49 -7.33 -3.68 -1.53
CA TYR A 49 -6.32 -2.91 -2.26
C TYR A 49 -5.73 -3.74 -3.42
N ALA A 50 -5.27 -4.97 -3.17
CA ALA A 50 -4.73 -5.87 -4.19
C ALA A 50 -5.76 -6.10 -5.31
N TYR A 51 -7.01 -6.41 -4.96
CA TYR A 51 -8.09 -6.61 -5.91
C TYR A 51 -8.37 -5.35 -6.76
N THR A 52 -8.55 -4.19 -6.14
CA THR A 52 -8.87 -2.94 -6.88
C THR A 52 -7.71 -2.48 -7.74
N ARG A 53 -6.47 -2.76 -7.36
CA ARG A 53 -5.27 -2.52 -8.14
C ARG A 53 -5.21 -3.41 -9.38
N ALA A 54 -5.58 -4.70 -9.25
CA ALA A 54 -5.71 -5.60 -10.39
C ALA A 54 -6.76 -5.11 -11.39
N LYS A 55 -7.92 -4.66 -10.91
CA LYS A 55 -8.96 -4.04 -11.77
C LYS A 55 -8.46 -2.77 -12.47
N TYR A 56 -7.69 -1.94 -11.78
CA TYR A 56 -7.06 -0.75 -12.36
C TYR A 56 -6.03 -1.11 -13.45
N SER A 57 -5.31 -2.23 -13.30
CA SER A 57 -4.38 -2.75 -14.31
C SER A 57 -5.09 -3.36 -15.54
N GLY A 58 -6.42 -3.53 -15.51
CA GLY A 58 -7.21 -4.05 -16.62
C GLY A 58 -7.69 -5.50 -16.46
N HIS A 59 -7.36 -6.17 -15.36
CA HIS A 59 -7.71 -7.57 -15.11
C HIS A 59 -9.16 -7.72 -14.58
N LEU A 60 -10.14 -7.40 -15.42
CA LEU A 60 -11.56 -7.32 -15.03
C LEU A 60 -12.18 -8.68 -14.65
N LYS A 61 -11.62 -9.79 -15.14
CA LYS A 61 -12.12 -11.16 -14.86
C LYS A 61 -11.72 -11.70 -13.49
N LEU A 62 -10.73 -11.08 -12.81
CA LEU A 62 -10.32 -11.50 -11.49
C LEU A 62 -11.49 -11.42 -10.51
N LYS A 63 -11.75 -12.52 -9.78
CA LYS A 63 -12.86 -12.59 -8.82
C LYS A 63 -12.43 -12.02 -7.47
N LEU A 64 -13.36 -11.31 -6.82
CA LEU A 64 -13.15 -10.84 -5.46
C LEU A 64 -13.38 -12.01 -4.48
N PRO A 65 -12.40 -12.36 -3.63
CA PRO A 65 -12.54 -13.44 -2.64
C PRO A 65 -13.28 -13.02 -1.36
N LEU A 66 -13.94 -11.87 -1.36
CA LEU A 66 -14.66 -11.30 -0.21
C LEU A 66 -16.15 -11.16 -0.53
N SER A 67 -17.00 -11.24 0.50
CA SER A 67 -18.41 -10.85 0.39
C SER A 67 -18.54 -9.33 0.15
N ARG A 68 -19.73 -8.89 -0.32
CA ARG A 68 -19.99 -7.46 -0.57
C ARG A 68 -19.82 -6.60 0.69
N VAL A 69 -20.23 -7.12 1.83
CA VAL A 69 -20.10 -6.43 3.14
C VAL A 69 -18.64 -6.27 3.53
N GLN A 70 -17.86 -7.35 3.45
CA GLN A 70 -16.43 -7.34 3.72
C GLN A 70 -15.69 -6.37 2.77
N PHE A 71 -16.06 -6.35 1.49
CA PHE A 71 -15.50 -5.41 0.52
C PHE A 71 -15.73 -3.96 0.93
N ILE A 72 -16.95 -3.58 1.34
CA ILE A 72 -17.27 -2.22 1.77
C ILE A 72 -16.46 -1.83 3.00
N PHE A 73 -16.42 -2.70 4.02
CA PHE A 73 -15.63 -2.47 5.23
C PHE A 73 -14.13 -2.33 4.92
N GLY A 74 -13.58 -3.22 4.09
CA GLY A 74 -12.20 -3.16 3.64
C GLY A 74 -11.90 -1.88 2.87
N LEU A 75 -12.81 -1.44 1.99
CA LEU A 75 -12.67 -0.22 1.19
C LEU A 75 -12.63 1.05 2.05
N VAL A 76 -13.51 1.15 3.04
CA VAL A 76 -13.56 2.30 3.98
C VAL A 76 -12.23 2.45 4.71
N TYR A 77 -11.61 1.36 5.12
CA TYR A 77 -10.31 1.40 5.80
C TYR A 77 -9.14 1.56 4.82
N MET A 78 -9.21 0.93 3.64
CA MET A 78 -8.19 0.97 2.61
C MET A 78 -7.86 2.41 2.17
N LEU A 79 -8.87 3.21 1.86
CA LEU A 79 -8.67 4.55 1.28
C LEU A 79 -7.83 5.46 2.19
N PRO A 80 -8.14 5.66 3.49
CA PRO A 80 -7.29 6.45 4.38
C PRO A 80 -5.93 5.79 4.62
N LYS A 81 -5.87 4.48 4.87
CA LYS A 81 -4.62 3.73 5.14
C LYS A 81 -3.59 3.94 4.03
N TYR A 82 -3.97 3.67 2.78
CA TYR A 82 -3.04 3.76 1.66
C TYR A 82 -2.76 5.20 1.22
N THR A 83 -3.73 6.11 1.34
CA THR A 83 -3.51 7.54 1.08
C THR A 83 -2.50 8.14 2.08
N ILE A 84 -2.57 7.76 3.35
CA ILE A 84 -1.64 8.20 4.39
C ILE A 84 -0.24 7.64 4.13
N ARG A 85 -0.11 6.35 3.79
CA ARG A 85 1.17 5.73 3.41
C ARG A 85 1.79 6.44 2.20
N TRP A 86 1.01 6.70 1.16
CA TRP A 86 1.47 7.43 -0.02
C TRP A 86 1.94 8.86 0.33
N LYS A 87 1.17 9.61 1.12
CA LYS A 87 1.57 10.94 1.59
C LYS A 87 2.86 10.92 2.41
N PHE A 88 3.06 9.89 3.24
CA PHE A 88 4.28 9.68 4.00
C PHE A 88 5.50 9.57 3.06
N PHE A 89 5.46 8.68 2.08
CA PHE A 89 6.58 8.50 1.16
C PHE A 89 6.81 9.71 0.26
N ARG A 90 5.75 10.39 -0.15
CA ARG A 90 5.85 11.69 -0.85
C ARG A 90 6.59 12.74 -0.01
N LYS A 91 6.31 12.80 1.29
CA LYS A 91 6.99 13.72 2.21
C LYS A 91 8.45 13.34 2.41
N ILE A 92 8.76 12.06 2.55
CA ILE A 92 10.14 11.57 2.61
C ILE A 92 10.88 11.91 1.30
N GLY A 93 10.29 11.62 0.13
CA GLY A 93 10.89 11.95 -1.16
C GLY A 93 11.32 13.40 -1.26
N LYS A 94 10.45 14.32 -0.84
CA LYS A 94 10.76 15.77 -0.82
C LYS A 94 11.93 16.14 0.09
N SER A 95 12.29 15.31 1.08
CA SER A 95 13.42 15.57 1.97
C SER A 95 14.78 15.21 1.37
N PHE A 96 14.81 14.47 0.27
CA PHE A 96 16.04 14.09 -0.43
C PHE A 96 16.28 14.99 -1.67
N ASP A 97 15.23 15.18 -2.47
CA ASP A 97 15.25 16.01 -3.65
C ASP A 97 13.83 16.52 -3.93
N LYS A 98 13.68 17.79 -4.31
CA LYS A 98 12.37 18.38 -4.68
C LYS A 98 11.70 17.65 -5.85
N ASN A 99 12.51 17.09 -6.75
CA ASN A 99 12.06 16.36 -7.94
C ASN A 99 11.86 14.86 -7.69
N LEU A 100 12.33 14.33 -6.56
CA LEU A 100 12.22 12.92 -6.24
C LEU A 100 10.78 12.56 -5.89
N ASN A 101 10.16 11.73 -6.74
CA ASN A 101 8.76 11.36 -6.64
C ASN A 101 8.60 9.91 -6.18
N ILE A 102 8.63 9.67 -4.88
CA ILE A 102 8.38 8.35 -4.29
C ILE A 102 6.87 8.11 -4.19
N ASN A 103 6.31 7.35 -5.12
CA ASN A 103 4.88 6.99 -5.16
C ASN A 103 4.61 5.62 -4.53
N GLU A 104 5.21 5.36 -3.39
CA GLU A 104 5.04 4.10 -2.67
C GLU A 104 3.85 4.16 -1.72
N VAL A 105 3.23 2.99 -1.50
CA VAL A 105 2.13 2.82 -0.54
C VAL A 105 2.42 1.68 0.44
N ARG A 106 3.66 1.17 0.43
CA ARG A 106 4.12 0.09 1.31
C ARG A 106 4.04 0.50 2.77
N ASN A 107 3.97 -0.50 3.66
CA ASN A 107 3.98 -0.23 5.09
C ASN A 107 5.35 0.31 5.54
N PRO A 108 5.45 1.58 5.97
CA PRO A 108 6.74 2.18 6.35
C PRO A 108 7.31 1.64 7.67
N LYS A 109 6.56 0.85 8.43
CA LYS A 109 7.05 0.18 9.64
C LYS A 109 7.87 -1.08 9.36
N LYS A 110 7.69 -1.70 8.17
CA LYS A 110 8.46 -2.88 7.77
C LYS A 110 9.82 -2.39 7.22
N ILE A 111 10.90 -2.54 8.01
CA ILE A 111 12.25 -2.01 7.71
C ILE A 111 12.75 -2.46 6.33
N TYR A 112 12.63 -3.75 6.01
CA TYR A 112 13.05 -4.28 4.71
C TYR A 112 12.35 -3.58 3.52
N LYS A 113 11.10 -3.14 3.68
CA LYS A 113 10.38 -2.37 2.64
C LYS A 113 10.95 -0.96 2.47
N LEU A 114 11.51 -0.36 3.53
CA LEU A 114 12.22 0.92 3.44
C LEU A 114 13.54 0.75 2.69
N GLU A 115 14.27 -0.33 2.95
CA GLU A 115 15.53 -0.64 2.26
C GLU A 115 15.32 -0.89 0.77
N ASP A 116 14.26 -1.65 0.40
CA ASP A 116 13.87 -1.86 -0.99
C ASP A 116 13.60 -0.53 -1.72
N ILE A 117 12.89 0.41 -1.06
CA ILE A 117 12.60 1.72 -1.63
C ILE A 117 13.88 2.54 -1.79
N ALA A 118 14.76 2.53 -0.78
CA ALA A 118 16.04 3.22 -0.86
C ALA A 118 16.88 2.70 -2.04
N ASN A 119 16.96 1.37 -2.21
CA ASN A 119 17.64 0.75 -3.36
C ASN A 119 17.02 1.17 -4.70
N LYS A 120 15.69 1.07 -4.81
CA LYS A 120 14.95 1.43 -6.03
C LYS A 120 15.20 2.86 -6.51
N TYR A 121 15.37 3.79 -5.57
CA TYR A 121 15.61 5.20 -5.86
C TYR A 121 17.08 5.62 -5.70
N ASN A 122 17.98 4.65 -5.54
CA ASN A 122 19.43 4.89 -5.41
C ASN A 122 19.80 5.86 -4.26
N LEU A 123 19.12 5.69 -3.13
CA LEU A 123 19.29 6.50 -1.93
C LEU A 123 20.15 5.78 -0.90
N ASP A 124 20.88 6.53 -0.06
CA ASP A 124 21.56 5.98 1.09
C ASP A 124 20.54 5.35 2.07
N LYS A 125 20.70 4.04 2.32
CA LYS A 125 19.75 3.24 3.12
C LYS A 125 19.65 3.73 4.56
N GLU A 126 20.78 4.03 5.19
CA GLU A 126 20.81 4.44 6.58
C GLU A 126 20.20 5.84 6.76
N VAL A 127 20.52 6.76 5.86
CA VAL A 127 19.93 8.10 5.86
C VAL A 127 18.42 8.02 5.59
N PHE A 128 17.98 7.19 4.63
CA PHE A 128 16.57 7.01 4.31
C PHE A 128 15.79 6.42 5.49
N LYS A 129 16.32 5.36 6.10
CA LYS A 129 15.77 4.73 7.30
C LYS A 129 15.64 5.73 8.45
N LYS A 130 16.72 6.43 8.80
CA LYS A 130 16.75 7.42 9.90
C LYS A 130 15.74 8.55 9.71
N ARG A 131 15.62 9.08 8.48
CA ARG A 131 14.61 10.11 8.16
C ARG A 131 13.20 9.56 8.23
N SER A 132 12.96 8.33 7.74
CA SER A 132 11.68 7.64 7.81
C SER A 132 11.25 7.39 9.25
N GLU A 133 12.12 6.89 10.11
CA GLU A 133 11.86 6.67 11.53
C GLU A 133 11.53 7.97 12.27
N LYS A 134 12.30 9.04 12.00
CA LYS A 134 12.03 10.38 12.58
C LYS A 134 10.64 10.91 12.17
N LEU A 135 10.24 10.69 10.91
CA LEU A 135 8.92 11.09 10.45
C LEU A 135 7.81 10.21 11.04
N LEU A 136 8.03 8.88 11.16
CA LEU A 136 7.09 7.94 11.76
C LEU A 136 6.74 8.29 13.21
N LYS A 137 7.72 8.77 13.99
CA LYS A 137 7.48 9.22 15.36
C LYS A 137 6.46 10.37 15.45
N ARG A 138 6.37 11.20 14.43
CA ARG A 138 5.46 12.35 14.33
C ARG A 138 4.14 12.02 13.63
N TRP A 139 4.03 10.84 13.00
CA TRP A 139 2.89 10.46 12.18
C TRP A 139 2.03 9.42 12.90
N ILE A 140 1.21 9.91 13.83
CA ILE A 140 0.40 9.07 14.76
C ILE A 140 -0.51 8.07 14.01
N LEU A 141 -1.07 8.46 12.87
CA LEU A 141 -1.98 7.61 12.07
C LEU A 141 -1.32 6.40 11.38
N LEU A 142 0.02 6.31 11.42
CA LEU A 142 0.77 5.17 10.90
C LEU A 142 1.24 4.21 12.01
N LYS A 143 0.84 4.47 13.24
CA LYS A 143 1.20 3.59 14.37
C LYS A 143 0.29 2.37 14.43
#